data_607df840116468b6453bf08f574ac4c1
#
_entry.id   607df840116468b6453bf08f574ac4c1
#
_cell.length_a   1.000
_cell.length_b   1.000
_cell.length_c   1.000
_cell.angle_alpha   90.00
_cell.angle_beta   90.00
_cell.angle_gamma   90.00
#
_symmetry.space_group_name_H-M   'P 1'
#
loop_
_entity.id
_entity.type
_entity.pdbx_description
1 polymer ?
#
loop_
_entity_poly.entity_id
_entity_poly.type
_entity_poly.pdbx_seq_one_letter_code
_entity_poly.pdbx_strand_id
1 'polypeptide(L)'
;MQSSLARPLRPPVWAGRGGSGDPRGSVSVVRCRAEAPPPVGTAAKAPVGPYTGRDPEVKKPAWLRQRAAQGEKYARLRESIGELKLNTVCVEAQCPNIGECWNGGGGAGGEGDGIATATIMVLGDTCTRGCRFCAVKTSNKPPPPDPLEPLNTALAVASWGVDYVVLTSVDRDDLPDGGSSHFAQTVKALKELKPGILVECLTSDFRGDLEAVSSLANSGLDVYAHNIETVRSLQRIVRDPRAGYDQSMAVLEHAKSCREGMITKSSIMLGLGETDEEVRQTMMDLRAIGVDILTLGQYLQPTERHLTVREYVTPEKFQFWKEYGESVGFRYVASGPLVRSSYRAGELFVQNLVRNSKTVSSSS
;
A
#
# COMPACT_ATOMS: atom_id res chain seq x y z
N MET A 1 50.22 24.30 1.61
CA MET A 1 50.47 24.23 3.07
C MET A 1 49.45 23.31 3.66
N GLN A 2 49.96 22.20 4.04
CA GLN A 2 49.67 21.22 5.07
C GLN A 2 48.25 20.61 5.15
N SER A 3 48.24 19.37 4.69
CA SER A 3 47.33 18.28 4.96
C SER A 3 47.28 17.91 6.45
N SER A 4 46.08 17.66 6.98
CA SER A 4 45.92 16.97 8.25
C SER A 4 45.05 15.74 8.03
N LEU A 5 45.70 14.55 8.02
CA LEU A 5 45.11 13.22 8.01
C LEU A 5 44.65 12.87 9.44
N ALA A 6 43.38 12.58 9.62
CA ALA A 6 42.85 12.04 10.85
C ALA A 6 43.07 10.50 10.92
N ARG A 7 43.63 10.04 12.04
CA ARG A 7 43.95 8.63 12.36
C ARG A 7 42.66 7.87 12.78
N PRO A 8 42.58 6.56 12.49
CA PRO A 8 41.48 5.72 12.97
C PRO A 8 41.67 5.35 14.45
N LEU A 9 40.55 5.34 15.19
CA LEU A 9 40.46 4.91 16.58
C LEU A 9 40.49 3.37 16.69
N ARG A 10 41.33 2.84 17.59
CA ARG A 10 41.43 1.42 17.92
C ARG A 10 40.39 1.06 19.00
N PRO A 11 39.84 -0.17 19.00
CA PRO A 11 38.94 -0.66 20.06
C PRO A 11 39.72 -1.00 21.35
N PRO A 12 39.09 -0.96 22.54
CA PRO A 12 39.73 -1.26 23.80
C PRO A 12 39.91 -2.78 23.99
N VAL A 13 41.12 -3.17 24.44
CA VAL A 13 41.48 -4.54 24.86
C VAL A 13 41.12 -4.73 26.34
N TRP A 14 40.34 -5.74 26.64
CA TRP A 14 40.08 -6.17 28.02
C TRP A 14 41.13 -7.20 28.44
N ALA A 15 41.95 -6.88 29.45
CA ALA A 15 42.88 -7.76 30.06
C ALA A 15 42.16 -8.61 31.13
N GLY A 16 42.24 -9.93 30.98
CA GLY A 16 41.79 -10.86 32.00
C GLY A 16 42.84 -11.00 33.14
N ARG A 17 42.36 -11.01 34.38
CA ARG A 17 43.14 -11.51 35.53
C ARG A 17 42.57 -12.86 35.91
N GLY A 18 43.44 -13.87 35.90
CA GLY A 18 43.18 -15.17 36.44
C GLY A 18 43.22 -15.17 37.96
N GLY A 19 42.37 -15.94 38.58
CA GLY A 19 42.36 -16.30 39.99
C GLY A 19 41.88 -17.73 40.12
N SER A 20 42.80 -18.61 40.54
CA SER A 20 42.61 -20.02 40.90
C SER A 20 41.84 -20.16 42.22
N GLY A 21 40.86 -21.04 42.28
CA GLY A 21 40.15 -21.40 43.50
C GLY A 21 39.20 -22.57 43.30
N ASP A 22 39.43 -23.62 43.98
CA ASP A 22 39.04 -25.03 43.96
C ASP A 22 37.51 -25.29 44.18
N PRO A 23 37.00 -26.45 43.75
CA PRO A 23 35.59 -26.69 43.50
C PRO A 23 34.93 -27.45 44.67
N ARG A 24 33.85 -26.96 45.17
CA ARG A 24 32.72 -27.70 45.80
C ARG A 24 31.68 -26.71 46.36
N GLY A 25 30.85 -26.25 45.49
CA GLY A 25 29.65 -25.51 45.86
C GLY A 25 28.44 -26.09 45.15
N SER A 26 27.52 -26.66 45.89
CA SER A 26 26.25 -27.21 45.39
C SER A 26 25.51 -26.18 44.62
N VAL A 27 25.27 -26.44 43.35
CA VAL A 27 24.38 -25.63 42.47
C VAL A 27 22.94 -25.90 42.91
N SER A 28 22.38 -25.02 43.69
CA SER A 28 20.93 -24.96 43.90
C SER A 28 20.27 -24.44 42.62
N VAL A 29 19.64 -25.39 41.91
CA VAL A 29 18.78 -25.02 40.73
C VAL A 29 17.57 -24.28 41.27
N VAL A 30 17.61 -22.96 41.16
CA VAL A 30 16.41 -22.14 41.34
C VAL A 30 15.50 -22.42 40.13
N ARG A 31 14.52 -23.30 40.31
CA ARG A 31 13.42 -23.47 39.37
C ARG A 31 12.56 -22.22 39.46
N CYS A 32 12.75 -21.28 38.53
CA CYS A 32 11.74 -20.28 38.25
C CYS A 32 10.46 -21.00 37.80
N ARG A 33 9.47 -21.09 38.73
CA ARG A 33 8.10 -21.38 38.31
C ARG A 33 7.65 -20.20 37.46
N ALA A 34 7.52 -20.40 36.16
CA ALA A 34 6.75 -19.52 35.33
C ALA A 34 5.28 -19.60 35.82
N GLU A 35 4.84 -18.58 36.54
CA GLU A 35 3.41 -18.41 36.77
C GLU A 35 2.73 -18.29 35.42
N ALA A 36 1.72 -19.13 35.19
CA ALA A 36 0.87 -19.05 34.01
C ALA A 36 0.26 -17.64 33.97
N PRO A 37 0.23 -16.97 32.82
CA PRO A 37 -0.44 -15.70 32.72
C PRO A 37 -1.90 -15.86 33.18
N PRO A 38 -2.48 -14.85 33.87
CA PRO A 38 -3.86 -14.90 34.29
C PRO A 38 -4.75 -15.13 33.05
N PRO A 39 -5.88 -15.87 33.20
CA PRO A 39 -6.78 -16.09 32.07
C PRO A 39 -7.18 -14.74 31.52
N VAL A 40 -6.96 -14.58 30.22
CA VAL A 40 -7.37 -13.37 29.47
C VAL A 40 -8.88 -13.27 29.67
N GLY A 41 -9.28 -12.36 30.55
CA GLY A 41 -10.69 -12.05 30.75
C GLY A 41 -11.30 -11.77 29.39
N THR A 42 -12.45 -12.38 29.11
CA THR A 42 -13.24 -12.11 27.91
C THR A 42 -13.54 -10.61 27.89
N ALA A 43 -12.69 -9.85 27.17
CA ALA A 43 -12.95 -8.43 26.95
C ALA A 43 -14.36 -8.32 26.35
N ALA A 44 -15.24 -7.62 27.04
CA ALA A 44 -16.60 -7.37 26.55
C ALA A 44 -16.47 -6.86 25.12
N LYS A 45 -17.07 -7.58 24.16
CA LYS A 45 -17.07 -7.17 22.75
C LYS A 45 -17.60 -5.75 22.68
N ALA A 46 -16.76 -4.83 22.21
CA ALA A 46 -17.20 -3.46 21.97
C ALA A 46 -18.46 -3.49 21.08
N PRO A 47 -19.45 -2.61 21.33
CA PRO A 47 -20.68 -2.62 20.56
C PRO A 47 -20.37 -2.51 19.05
N VAL A 48 -20.92 -3.46 18.30
CA VAL A 48 -20.79 -3.52 16.85
C VAL A 48 -21.59 -2.36 16.29
N GLY A 49 -20.95 -1.43 15.60
CA GLY A 49 -21.63 -0.29 14.97
C GLY A 49 -22.54 -0.72 13.81
N PRO A 50 -23.44 0.14 13.31
CA PRO A 50 -24.25 -0.16 12.15
C PRO A 50 -23.35 -0.51 10.96
N TYR A 51 -23.74 -1.53 10.18
CA TYR A 51 -23.00 -2.07 9.03
C TYR A 51 -21.69 -2.82 9.35
N THR A 52 -21.44 -3.18 10.62
CA THR A 52 -20.29 -3.99 11.03
C THR A 52 -20.74 -5.36 11.56
N GLY A 53 -19.80 -6.26 11.80
CA GLY A 53 -20.07 -7.63 12.19
C GLY A 53 -19.88 -8.60 11.03
N ARG A 54 -20.04 -9.89 11.30
CA ARG A 54 -20.09 -10.94 10.27
C ARG A 54 -21.52 -11.33 10.02
N ASP A 55 -21.90 -11.38 8.75
CA ASP A 55 -23.11 -12.07 8.33
C ASP A 55 -22.84 -13.58 8.32
N PRO A 56 -23.47 -14.38 9.17
CA PRO A 56 -23.24 -15.82 9.25
C PRO A 56 -23.66 -16.56 7.98
N GLU A 57 -24.55 -15.98 7.18
CA GLU A 57 -25.04 -16.57 5.94
C GLU A 57 -24.10 -16.28 4.76
N VAL A 58 -23.33 -15.21 4.83
CA VAL A 58 -22.38 -14.82 3.78
C VAL A 58 -21.04 -15.52 4.00
N LYS A 59 -20.89 -16.73 3.46
CA LYS A 59 -19.67 -17.54 3.59
C LYS A 59 -18.65 -17.18 2.53
N LYS A 60 -17.38 -16.97 2.95
CA LYS A 60 -16.26 -16.73 2.03
C LYS A 60 -16.07 -17.90 1.06
N PRO A 61 -16.24 -17.69 -0.25
CA PRO A 61 -16.17 -18.74 -1.26
C PRO A 61 -14.74 -19.24 -1.49
N ALA A 62 -14.62 -20.39 -2.18
CA ALA A 62 -13.33 -21.05 -2.40
C ALA A 62 -12.34 -20.20 -3.21
N TRP A 63 -12.80 -19.46 -4.22
CA TRP A 63 -11.97 -18.60 -5.07
C TRP A 63 -11.32 -17.41 -4.37
N LEU A 64 -11.74 -17.09 -3.15
CA LEU A 64 -11.13 -16.06 -2.30
C LEU A 64 -10.14 -16.63 -1.28
N ARG A 65 -9.91 -17.94 -1.26
CA ARG A 65 -8.97 -18.55 -0.33
C ARG A 65 -7.54 -18.35 -0.86
N GLN A 66 -6.69 -17.81 0.00
CA GLN A 66 -5.27 -17.66 -0.28
C GLN A 66 -4.46 -18.60 0.62
N ARG A 67 -3.29 -19.03 0.12
CA ARG A 67 -2.32 -19.75 0.94
C ARG A 67 -1.66 -18.80 1.94
N ALA A 68 -1.24 -19.35 3.07
CA ALA A 68 -0.44 -18.58 4.03
C ALA A 68 0.84 -18.04 3.35
N ALA A 69 1.21 -16.82 3.73
CA ALA A 69 2.42 -16.19 3.22
C ALA A 69 3.65 -16.97 3.70
N GLN A 70 4.39 -17.56 2.76
CA GLN A 70 5.59 -18.35 3.01
C GLN A 70 6.47 -18.35 1.75
N GLY A 71 7.75 -18.67 1.89
CA GLY A 71 8.71 -18.73 0.79
C GLY A 71 9.98 -17.94 1.09
N GLU A 72 11.06 -18.25 0.39
CA GLU A 72 12.37 -17.63 0.63
C GLU A 72 12.38 -16.16 0.22
N LYS A 73 11.83 -15.83 -0.94
CA LYS A 73 11.73 -14.43 -1.41
C LYS A 73 10.88 -13.59 -0.44
N TYR A 74 9.75 -14.15 0.05
CA TYR A 74 8.92 -13.50 1.08
C TYR A 74 9.71 -13.22 2.36
N ALA A 75 10.47 -14.21 2.86
CA ALA A 75 11.26 -14.08 4.08
C ALA A 75 12.33 -13.00 3.94
N ARG A 76 13.10 -13.02 2.84
CA ARG A 76 14.15 -12.03 2.55
C ARG A 76 13.58 -10.60 2.45
N LEU A 77 12.47 -10.43 1.75
CA LEU A 77 11.85 -9.11 1.61
C LEU A 77 11.33 -8.59 2.95
N ARG A 78 10.72 -9.47 3.77
CA ARG A 78 10.26 -9.14 5.12
C ARG A 78 11.40 -8.70 6.04
N GLU A 79 12.53 -9.40 5.99
CA GLU A 79 13.74 -9.08 6.75
C GLU A 79 14.29 -7.71 6.34
N SER A 80 14.51 -7.49 5.04
CA SER A 80 15.00 -6.21 4.50
C SER A 80 14.11 -5.02 4.86
N ILE A 81 12.78 -5.16 4.74
CA ILE A 81 11.82 -4.13 5.13
C ILE A 81 11.92 -3.83 6.63
N GLY A 82 12.09 -4.87 7.47
CA GLY A 82 12.24 -4.73 8.93
C GLY A 82 13.53 -4.03 9.33
N GLU A 83 14.67 -4.39 8.74
CA GLU A 83 15.97 -3.78 8.98
C GLU A 83 15.99 -2.30 8.61
N LEU A 84 15.34 -1.95 7.50
CA LEU A 84 15.26 -0.58 6.99
C LEU A 84 14.13 0.25 7.65
N LYS A 85 13.37 -0.36 8.57
CA LYS A 85 12.22 0.26 9.25
C LYS A 85 11.20 0.87 8.29
N LEU A 86 10.98 0.22 7.16
CA LEU A 86 10.00 0.66 6.16
C LEU A 86 8.63 0.06 6.45
N ASN A 87 7.58 0.82 6.17
CA ASN A 87 6.21 0.37 6.27
C ASN A 87 5.72 -0.10 4.89
N THR A 88 4.82 -1.09 4.87
CA THR A 88 4.17 -1.53 3.64
C THR A 88 2.66 -1.64 3.84
N VAL A 89 1.89 -1.20 2.86
CA VAL A 89 0.44 -1.41 2.89
C VAL A 89 0.08 -2.89 2.89
N CYS A 90 0.96 -3.75 2.36
CA CYS A 90 0.77 -5.19 2.37
C CYS A 90 0.63 -5.75 3.80
N VAL A 91 1.41 -5.23 4.74
CA VAL A 91 1.37 -5.60 6.15
C VAL A 91 0.28 -4.82 6.87
N GLU A 92 0.30 -3.49 6.79
CA GLU A 92 -0.56 -2.60 7.57
C GLU A 92 -2.06 -2.75 7.22
N ALA A 93 -2.37 -2.93 5.93
CA ALA A 93 -3.73 -3.18 5.47
C ALA A 93 -4.12 -4.68 5.46
N GLN A 94 -3.28 -5.58 5.99
CA GLN A 94 -3.52 -7.02 6.05
C GLN A 94 -3.88 -7.63 4.69
N CYS A 95 -3.09 -7.32 3.65
CA CYS A 95 -3.36 -7.74 2.29
C CYS A 95 -3.34 -9.28 2.16
N PRO A 96 -4.41 -9.92 1.67
CA PRO A 96 -4.44 -11.38 1.53
C PRO A 96 -3.47 -11.91 0.47
N ASN A 97 -3.01 -11.06 -0.45
CA ASN A 97 -2.13 -11.45 -1.55
C ASN A 97 -0.63 -11.32 -1.21
N ILE A 98 -0.29 -10.94 0.02
CA ILE A 98 1.10 -10.67 0.42
C ILE A 98 2.05 -11.82 0.06
N GLY A 99 1.62 -13.07 0.28
CA GLY A 99 2.41 -14.26 -0.04
C GLY A 99 2.68 -14.42 -1.53
N GLU A 100 1.70 -14.15 -2.38
CA GLU A 100 1.82 -14.22 -3.84
C GLU A 100 2.70 -13.07 -4.36
N CYS A 101 2.38 -11.83 -3.98
CA CYS A 101 3.08 -10.64 -4.45
C CYS A 101 4.56 -10.65 -4.05
N TRP A 102 4.89 -11.04 -2.83
CA TRP A 102 6.27 -11.02 -2.32
C TRP A 102 7.11 -12.21 -2.81
N ASN A 103 6.49 -13.25 -3.36
CA ASN A 103 7.19 -14.37 -4.00
C ASN A 103 7.31 -14.23 -5.53
N GLY A 104 6.82 -13.12 -6.12
CA GLY A 104 6.94 -12.87 -7.55
C GLY A 104 5.84 -13.47 -8.42
N GLY A 105 4.62 -13.66 -7.87
CA GLY A 105 3.43 -13.95 -8.67
C GLY A 105 3.33 -15.36 -9.26
N GLY A 106 4.10 -16.33 -8.75
CA GLY A 106 3.97 -17.73 -9.14
C GLY A 106 2.64 -18.32 -8.66
N GLY A 107 1.71 -18.63 -9.58
CA GLY A 107 0.47 -19.36 -9.29
C GLY A 107 0.77 -20.75 -8.72
N ALA A 108 -0.21 -21.31 -8.02
CA ALA A 108 -0.33 -22.66 -7.42
C ALA A 108 0.92 -23.59 -7.45
N GLY A 109 2.03 -23.20 -6.85
CA GLY A 109 3.10 -24.15 -6.52
C GLY A 109 4.49 -23.90 -7.11
N GLY A 110 4.75 -22.82 -7.84
CA GLY A 110 6.06 -22.48 -8.38
C GLY A 110 6.63 -21.18 -7.80
N GLU A 111 7.95 -21.10 -7.65
CA GLU A 111 8.64 -19.82 -7.61
C GLU A 111 8.38 -19.14 -8.94
N GLY A 112 7.63 -18.03 -8.92
CA GLY A 112 7.38 -17.26 -10.13
C GLY A 112 8.64 -16.56 -10.58
N ASP A 113 8.93 -16.58 -11.88
CA ASP A 113 9.96 -15.73 -12.50
C ASP A 113 9.58 -14.24 -12.47
N GLY A 114 8.44 -13.92 -11.87
CA GLY A 114 7.92 -12.57 -11.73
C GLY A 114 8.68 -11.75 -10.69
N ILE A 115 8.67 -10.43 -10.88
CA ILE A 115 9.25 -9.45 -9.96
C ILE A 115 8.42 -9.42 -8.69
N ALA A 116 9.05 -9.59 -7.53
CA ALA A 116 8.39 -9.39 -6.25
C ALA A 116 7.91 -7.93 -6.17
N THR A 117 6.61 -7.75 -5.86
CA THR A 117 6.01 -6.40 -5.77
C THR A 117 5.64 -6.11 -4.32
N ALA A 118 6.27 -5.12 -3.74
CA ALA A 118 5.87 -4.55 -2.47
C ALA A 118 5.36 -3.12 -2.68
N THR A 119 4.31 -2.75 -1.96
CA THR A 119 3.81 -1.37 -1.95
C THR A 119 4.32 -0.70 -0.70
N ILE A 120 5.28 0.22 -0.87
CA ILE A 120 5.91 0.93 0.24
C ILE A 120 4.98 2.05 0.70
N MET A 121 4.80 2.14 2.01
CA MET A 121 3.97 3.16 2.64
C MET A 121 4.87 4.21 3.29
N VAL A 122 4.77 5.45 2.83
CA VAL A 122 5.49 6.61 3.36
C VAL A 122 4.60 7.43 4.30
N LEU A 123 5.18 8.35 5.05
CA LEU A 123 4.53 9.16 6.10
C LEU A 123 4.13 8.37 7.35
N GLY A 124 4.80 7.23 7.57
CA GLY A 124 4.60 6.35 8.72
C GLY A 124 3.43 5.37 8.56
N ASP A 125 3.02 4.77 9.68
CA ASP A 125 2.02 3.69 9.77
C ASP A 125 0.63 4.14 10.25
N THR A 126 0.46 5.43 10.55
CA THR A 126 -0.74 5.94 11.25
C THR A 126 -1.44 7.00 10.42
N CYS A 127 -2.69 6.70 10.01
CA CYS A 127 -3.55 7.57 9.21
C CYS A 127 -4.36 8.51 10.11
N THR A 128 -4.64 9.72 9.65
CA THR A 128 -5.53 10.66 10.35
C THR A 128 -7.01 10.40 10.08
N ARG A 129 -7.34 9.56 9.10
CA ARG A 129 -8.72 9.25 8.68
C ARG A 129 -9.14 7.85 9.06
N GLY A 130 -10.42 7.69 9.38
CA GLY A 130 -11.03 6.44 9.81
C GLY A 130 -11.93 5.79 8.77
N CYS A 131 -11.42 5.52 7.58
CA CYS A 131 -12.17 4.80 6.54
C CYS A 131 -12.58 3.41 7.03
N ARG A 132 -13.87 3.08 6.99
CA ARG A 132 -14.42 1.89 7.68
C ARG A 132 -14.07 0.57 7.01
N PHE A 133 -13.48 0.58 5.84
CA PHE A 133 -12.96 -0.60 5.14
C PHE A 133 -11.49 -0.89 5.47
N CYS A 134 -10.75 0.10 5.99
CA CYS A 134 -9.29 0.09 6.08
C CYS A 134 -8.80 -0.39 7.46
N ALA A 135 -7.83 -1.30 7.48
CA ALA A 135 -7.23 -1.83 8.70
C ALA A 135 -6.04 -1.02 9.22
N VAL A 136 -5.59 0.00 8.48
CA VAL A 136 -4.48 0.86 8.89
C VAL A 136 -4.81 1.56 10.20
N LYS A 137 -3.83 1.61 11.09
CA LYS A 137 -3.93 2.28 12.38
C LYS A 137 -4.32 3.75 12.22
N THR A 138 -5.19 4.23 13.08
CA THR A 138 -5.71 5.60 13.01
C THR A 138 -5.43 6.39 14.28
N SER A 139 -5.06 7.67 14.12
CA SER A 139 -4.91 8.63 15.19
C SER A 139 -5.07 10.05 14.65
N ASN A 140 -5.69 10.93 15.42
CA ASN A 140 -5.72 12.36 15.12
C ASN A 140 -4.42 13.10 15.49
N LYS A 141 -3.47 12.38 16.11
CA LYS A 141 -2.13 12.87 16.46
C LYS A 141 -1.10 11.79 16.13
N PRO A 142 -0.86 11.51 14.84
CA PRO A 142 0.18 10.57 14.44
C PRO A 142 1.58 11.12 14.80
N PRO A 143 2.60 10.27 14.91
CA PRO A 143 3.98 10.72 15.05
C PRO A 143 4.39 11.62 13.87
N PRO A 144 5.32 12.55 14.06
CA PRO A 144 5.84 13.35 12.95
C PRO A 144 6.51 12.43 11.91
N PRO A 145 6.47 12.77 10.61
CA PRO A 145 7.21 12.03 9.59
C PRO A 145 8.71 12.03 9.89
N ASP A 146 9.39 10.92 9.62
CA ASP A 146 10.84 10.85 9.70
C ASP A 146 11.45 11.65 8.53
N PRO A 147 12.26 12.69 8.78
CA PRO A 147 12.89 13.46 7.71
C PRO A 147 13.81 12.64 6.79
N LEU A 148 14.32 11.50 7.26
CA LEU A 148 15.18 10.61 6.49
C LEU A 148 14.40 9.54 5.70
N GLU A 149 13.10 9.37 5.94
CA GLU A 149 12.28 8.38 5.25
C GLU A 149 12.36 8.49 3.71
N PRO A 150 12.32 9.69 3.08
CA PRO A 150 12.46 9.81 1.63
C PRO A 150 13.76 9.21 1.09
N LEU A 151 14.89 9.52 1.71
CA LEU A 151 16.20 9.01 1.29
C LEU A 151 16.34 7.52 1.59
N ASN A 152 15.95 7.07 2.77
CA ASN A 152 16.03 5.66 3.17
C ASN A 152 15.16 4.78 2.26
N THR A 153 13.95 5.24 1.94
CA THR A 153 13.05 4.55 1.00
C THR A 153 13.66 4.46 -0.39
N ALA A 154 14.24 5.56 -0.87
CA ALA A 154 14.86 5.60 -2.19
C ALA A 154 16.08 4.67 -2.29
N LEU A 155 16.94 4.65 -1.28
CA LEU A 155 18.10 3.75 -1.19
C LEU A 155 17.66 2.26 -1.15
N ALA A 156 16.65 1.95 -0.34
CA ALA A 156 16.11 0.61 -0.24
C ALA A 156 15.59 0.10 -1.58
N VAL A 157 14.69 0.86 -2.20
CA VAL A 157 14.07 0.50 -3.48
C VAL A 157 15.11 0.39 -4.60
N ALA A 158 16.09 1.29 -4.64
CA ALA A 158 17.17 1.24 -5.62
C ALA A 158 18.01 -0.05 -5.48
N SER A 159 18.23 -0.52 -4.24
CA SER A 159 18.99 -1.76 -3.96
C SER A 159 18.27 -3.04 -4.37
N TRP A 160 16.95 -3.03 -4.48
CA TRP A 160 16.16 -4.24 -4.80
C TRP A 160 16.19 -4.63 -6.28
N GLY A 161 16.76 -3.83 -7.15
CA GLY A 161 16.88 -4.15 -8.57
C GLY A 161 15.55 -4.11 -9.35
N VAL A 162 14.48 -3.62 -8.75
CA VAL A 162 13.13 -3.56 -9.38
C VAL A 162 13.04 -2.42 -10.40
N ASP A 163 12.30 -2.63 -11.47
CA ASP A 163 12.07 -1.60 -12.53
C ASP A 163 10.75 -0.85 -12.36
N TYR A 164 9.91 -1.30 -11.44
CA TYR A 164 8.62 -0.68 -11.12
C TYR A 164 8.38 -0.74 -9.61
N VAL A 165 7.96 0.38 -9.04
CA VAL A 165 7.60 0.46 -7.61
C VAL A 165 6.28 1.19 -7.43
N VAL A 166 5.49 0.72 -6.46
CA VAL A 166 4.32 1.44 -5.98
C VAL A 166 4.66 2.05 -4.62
N LEU A 167 4.61 3.37 -4.55
CA LEU A 167 4.65 4.14 -3.31
C LEU A 167 3.23 4.51 -2.93
N THR A 168 2.89 4.42 -1.65
CA THR A 168 1.61 4.90 -1.13
C THR A 168 1.84 5.69 0.15
N SER A 169 0.81 6.33 0.68
CA SER A 169 0.87 7.03 1.95
C SER A 169 -0.42 6.84 2.75
N VAL A 170 -0.34 7.13 4.03
CA VAL A 170 -1.50 7.39 4.87
C VAL A 170 -2.00 8.81 4.65
N ASP A 171 -3.26 9.11 5.01
CA ASP A 171 -3.73 10.50 5.09
C ASP A 171 -3.08 11.20 6.30
N ARG A 172 -2.57 12.40 6.06
CA ARG A 172 -1.90 13.25 7.05
C ARG A 172 -2.55 14.64 7.08
N ASP A 173 -3.84 14.67 7.44
CA ASP A 173 -4.60 15.94 7.56
C ASP A 173 -4.04 16.87 8.66
N ASP A 174 -3.13 16.36 9.50
CA ASP A 174 -2.38 17.11 10.50
C ASP A 174 -1.23 17.94 9.92
N LEU A 175 -0.78 17.62 8.68
CA LEU A 175 0.26 18.36 7.97
C LEU A 175 -0.35 19.44 7.07
N PRO A 176 0.33 20.59 6.90
CA PRO A 176 -0.21 21.71 6.11
C PRO A 176 -0.55 21.32 4.67
N ASP A 177 0.29 20.55 4.03
CA ASP A 177 0.18 20.08 2.63
C ASP A 177 -0.33 18.63 2.51
N GLY A 178 -0.87 18.06 3.58
CA GLY A 178 -1.28 16.66 3.62
C GLY A 178 -0.13 15.64 3.44
N GLY A 179 1.12 16.09 3.50
CA GLY A 179 2.33 15.28 3.31
C GLY A 179 2.80 15.18 1.85
N SER A 180 2.23 15.96 0.92
CA SER A 180 2.57 15.91 -0.50
C SER A 180 4.05 16.21 -0.77
N SER A 181 4.63 17.19 -0.08
CA SER A 181 6.06 17.54 -0.21
C SER A 181 6.99 16.41 0.20
N HIS A 182 6.70 15.72 1.29
CA HIS A 182 7.46 14.57 1.76
C HIS A 182 7.38 13.41 0.75
N PHE A 183 6.18 13.16 0.22
CA PHE A 183 5.98 12.15 -0.81
C PHE A 183 6.73 12.51 -2.10
N ALA A 184 6.64 13.76 -2.56
CA ALA A 184 7.36 14.25 -3.73
C ALA A 184 8.89 14.16 -3.57
N GLN A 185 9.43 14.41 -2.37
CA GLN A 185 10.86 14.23 -2.07
C GLN A 185 11.26 12.75 -2.21
N THR A 186 10.43 11.81 -1.76
CA THR A 186 10.69 10.38 -1.93
C THR A 186 10.78 9.99 -3.40
N VAL A 187 9.87 10.48 -4.24
CA VAL A 187 9.90 10.24 -5.69
C VAL A 187 11.15 10.81 -6.32
N LYS A 188 11.49 12.07 -6.00
CA LYS A 188 12.69 12.76 -6.53
C LYS A 188 13.96 12.01 -6.16
N ALA A 189 14.15 11.68 -4.87
CA ALA A 189 15.31 10.94 -4.40
C ALA A 189 15.45 9.57 -5.10
N LEU A 190 14.34 8.88 -5.32
CA LEU A 190 14.35 7.61 -6.05
C LEU A 190 14.71 7.77 -7.52
N LYS A 191 14.17 8.79 -8.20
CA LYS A 191 14.49 9.09 -9.60
C LYS A 191 15.93 9.55 -9.78
N GLU A 192 16.53 10.23 -8.79
CA GLU A 192 17.94 10.59 -8.78
C GLU A 192 18.84 9.35 -8.67
N LEU A 193 18.52 8.43 -7.76
CA LEU A 193 19.29 7.19 -7.55
C LEU A 193 19.10 6.16 -8.68
N LYS A 194 17.90 6.07 -9.23
CA LYS A 194 17.55 5.13 -10.32
C LYS A 194 16.66 5.79 -11.36
N PRO A 195 17.23 6.57 -12.31
CA PRO A 195 16.44 7.36 -13.29
C PRO A 195 15.47 6.52 -14.15
N GLY A 196 15.82 5.27 -14.44
CA GLY A 196 15.01 4.37 -15.26
C GLY A 196 13.82 3.70 -14.55
N ILE A 197 13.74 3.81 -13.22
CA ILE A 197 12.64 3.18 -12.48
C ILE A 197 11.31 3.85 -12.77
N LEU A 198 10.25 3.04 -12.94
CA LEU A 198 8.89 3.53 -13.05
C LEU A 198 8.26 3.62 -11.65
N VAL A 199 7.67 4.77 -11.35
CA VAL A 199 7.10 5.06 -10.03
C VAL A 199 5.60 5.34 -10.15
N GLU A 200 4.79 4.47 -9.56
CA GLU A 200 3.37 4.70 -9.30
C GLU A 200 3.20 5.26 -7.89
N CYS A 201 2.48 6.37 -7.76
CA CYS A 201 2.11 6.92 -6.46
C CYS A 201 0.62 6.75 -6.22
N LEU A 202 0.25 5.90 -5.23
CA LEU A 202 -1.11 5.80 -4.72
C LEU A 202 -1.28 6.83 -3.59
N THR A 203 -1.99 7.90 -3.88
CA THR A 203 -2.04 9.10 -3.05
C THR A 203 -3.31 9.22 -2.23
N SER A 204 -3.24 9.99 -1.15
CA SER A 204 -4.42 10.58 -0.53
C SER A 204 -5.04 11.66 -1.45
N ASP A 205 -6.17 12.25 -1.03
CA ASP A 205 -6.77 13.38 -1.74
C ASP A 205 -6.22 14.75 -1.30
N PHE A 206 -5.24 14.77 -0.37
CA PHE A 206 -4.65 16.00 0.20
C PHE A 206 -5.70 17.03 0.62
N ARG A 207 -6.87 16.58 1.12
CA ARG A 207 -8.03 17.44 1.47
C ARG A 207 -8.58 18.26 0.31
N GLY A 208 -8.33 17.85 -0.94
CA GLY A 208 -8.69 18.58 -2.14
C GLY A 208 -7.74 19.74 -2.48
N ASP A 209 -6.59 19.82 -1.84
CA ASP A 209 -5.55 20.81 -2.16
C ASP A 209 -4.88 20.50 -3.50
N LEU A 210 -5.27 21.25 -4.54
CA LEU A 210 -4.76 21.05 -5.90
C LEU A 210 -3.30 21.48 -6.07
N GLU A 211 -2.78 22.37 -5.23
CA GLU A 211 -1.35 22.71 -5.23
C GLU A 211 -0.51 21.53 -4.71
N ALA A 212 -0.98 20.88 -3.67
CA ALA A 212 -0.39 19.65 -3.15
C ALA A 212 -0.39 18.52 -4.21
N VAL A 213 -1.51 18.36 -4.93
CA VAL A 213 -1.62 17.43 -6.07
C VAL A 213 -0.61 17.77 -7.16
N SER A 214 -0.53 19.05 -7.57
CA SER A 214 0.43 19.52 -8.59
C SER A 214 1.88 19.28 -8.19
N SER A 215 2.22 19.54 -6.92
CA SER A 215 3.57 19.32 -6.37
C SER A 215 4.01 17.87 -6.54
N LEU A 216 3.13 16.93 -6.21
CA LEU A 216 3.43 15.51 -6.35
C LEU A 216 3.38 15.05 -7.81
N ALA A 217 2.39 15.47 -8.59
CA ALA A 217 2.26 15.10 -10.01
C ALA A 217 3.51 15.50 -10.83
N ASN A 218 4.16 16.61 -10.46
CA ASN A 218 5.36 17.12 -11.11
C ASN A 218 6.69 16.65 -10.46
N SER A 219 6.64 15.72 -9.50
CA SER A 219 7.83 15.19 -8.82
C SER A 219 8.68 14.23 -9.67
N GLY A 220 8.15 13.78 -10.81
CA GLY A 220 8.80 12.79 -11.69
C GLY A 220 8.16 11.41 -11.65
N LEU A 221 7.04 11.22 -10.93
CA LEU A 221 6.27 9.98 -10.96
C LEU A 221 5.77 9.66 -12.38
N ASP A 222 5.48 8.38 -12.63
CA ASP A 222 5.00 7.90 -13.94
C ASP A 222 3.49 7.66 -13.94
N VAL A 223 2.93 7.20 -12.83
CA VAL A 223 1.50 6.95 -12.66
C VAL A 223 0.99 7.64 -11.39
N TYR A 224 -0.01 8.50 -11.54
CA TYR A 224 -0.73 9.10 -10.42
C TYR A 224 -1.98 8.28 -10.14
N ALA A 225 -2.02 7.63 -8.99
CA ALA A 225 -3.15 6.80 -8.58
C ALA A 225 -3.85 7.42 -7.36
N HIS A 226 -5.17 7.51 -7.42
CA HIS A 226 -6.03 7.85 -6.30
C HIS A 226 -7.31 7.03 -6.36
N ASN A 227 -7.61 6.29 -5.29
CA ASN A 227 -8.74 5.38 -5.27
C ASN A 227 -10.04 6.12 -4.97
N ILE A 228 -11.07 5.92 -5.79
CA ILE A 228 -12.44 6.33 -5.48
C ILE A 228 -13.09 5.43 -4.42
N GLU A 229 -12.57 4.21 -4.26
CA GLU A 229 -12.92 3.15 -3.33
C GLU A 229 -14.30 2.53 -3.53
N THR A 230 -15.35 3.34 -3.74
CA THR A 230 -16.73 2.87 -3.90
C THR A 230 -17.57 3.87 -4.68
N VAL A 231 -18.80 3.50 -5.01
CA VAL A 231 -19.78 4.32 -5.72
C VAL A 231 -20.23 5.53 -4.88
N ARG A 232 -20.80 6.55 -5.54
CA ARG A 232 -21.18 7.82 -4.94
C ARG A 232 -22.08 7.68 -3.71
N SER A 233 -23.09 6.82 -3.77
CA SER A 233 -24.07 6.64 -2.69
C SER A 233 -23.47 6.06 -1.40
N LEU A 234 -22.40 5.24 -1.53
CA LEU A 234 -21.77 4.55 -0.42
C LEU A 234 -20.57 5.31 0.20
N GLN A 235 -20.16 6.44 -0.38
CA GLN A 235 -18.96 7.18 0.08
C GLN A 235 -18.98 7.45 1.59
N ARG A 236 -20.06 8.01 2.11
CA ARG A 236 -20.19 8.38 3.52
C ARG A 236 -20.25 7.18 4.48
N ILE A 237 -20.57 5.99 3.97
CA ILE A 237 -20.61 4.76 4.76
C ILE A 237 -19.23 4.10 4.76
N VAL A 238 -18.52 4.14 3.64
CA VAL A 238 -17.29 3.38 3.40
C VAL A 238 -16.06 4.19 3.77
N ARG A 239 -15.99 5.45 3.35
CA ARG A 239 -14.84 6.34 3.56
C ARG A 239 -15.03 7.26 4.76
N ASP A 240 -13.92 7.83 5.22
CA ASP A 240 -13.94 8.91 6.20
C ASP A 240 -14.75 10.12 5.65
N PRO A 241 -15.53 10.83 6.47
CA PRO A 241 -16.34 11.96 6.00
C PRO A 241 -15.57 13.09 5.30
N ARG A 242 -14.25 13.18 5.54
CA ARG A 242 -13.35 14.15 4.89
C ARG A 242 -12.95 13.74 3.47
N ALA A 243 -13.15 12.47 3.10
CA ALA A 243 -12.98 11.98 1.75
C ALA A 243 -14.30 12.01 0.99
N GLY A 244 -14.33 12.63 -0.17
CA GLY A 244 -15.55 12.80 -0.95
C GLY A 244 -15.41 12.31 -2.39
N TYR A 245 -16.54 11.91 -3.00
CA TYR A 245 -16.58 11.47 -4.39
C TYR A 245 -16.08 12.55 -5.34
N ASP A 246 -16.68 13.73 -5.27
CA ASP A 246 -16.34 14.85 -6.15
C ASP A 246 -14.93 15.38 -5.89
N GLN A 247 -14.47 15.36 -4.63
CA GLN A 247 -13.09 15.69 -4.28
C GLN A 247 -12.10 14.71 -4.92
N SER A 248 -12.37 13.42 -4.88
CA SER A 248 -11.53 12.40 -5.52
C SER A 248 -11.51 12.55 -7.04
N MET A 249 -12.65 12.86 -7.65
CA MET A 249 -12.72 13.16 -9.10
C MET A 249 -11.89 14.39 -9.45
N ALA A 250 -12.02 15.50 -8.71
CA ALA A 250 -11.24 16.71 -8.94
C ALA A 250 -9.74 16.50 -8.79
N VAL A 251 -9.29 15.68 -7.81
CA VAL A 251 -7.88 15.32 -7.63
C VAL A 251 -7.34 14.56 -8.84
N LEU A 252 -8.08 13.56 -9.33
CA LEU A 252 -7.66 12.77 -10.50
C LEU A 252 -7.64 13.60 -11.78
N GLU A 253 -8.67 14.43 -12.01
CA GLU A 253 -8.76 15.32 -13.17
C GLU A 253 -7.64 16.35 -13.17
N HIS A 254 -7.37 16.95 -12.01
CA HIS A 254 -6.29 17.91 -11.86
C HIS A 254 -4.93 17.23 -12.08
N ALA A 255 -4.66 16.08 -11.46
CA ALA A 255 -3.44 15.34 -11.68
C ALA A 255 -3.23 15.01 -13.16
N LYS A 256 -4.29 14.63 -13.87
CA LYS A 256 -4.26 14.36 -15.32
C LYS A 256 -3.84 15.61 -16.13
N SER A 257 -4.25 16.80 -15.71
CA SER A 257 -3.95 18.06 -16.38
C SER A 257 -2.55 18.61 -16.07
N CYS A 258 -1.90 18.18 -14.97
CA CYS A 258 -0.59 18.70 -14.54
C CYS A 258 0.54 18.47 -15.55
N ARG A 259 0.45 17.42 -16.35
CA ARG A 259 1.49 17.06 -17.34
C ARG A 259 0.86 16.32 -18.51
N GLU A 260 1.25 16.68 -19.73
CA GLU A 260 0.91 15.91 -20.92
C GLU A 260 1.40 14.46 -20.80
N GLY A 261 0.57 13.51 -21.21
CA GLY A 261 0.87 12.08 -21.09
C GLY A 261 0.79 11.50 -19.68
N MET A 262 0.35 12.27 -18.66
CA MET A 262 0.15 11.74 -17.31
C MET A 262 -0.79 10.54 -17.35
N ILE A 263 -0.34 9.41 -16.79
CA ILE A 263 -1.16 8.23 -16.59
C ILE A 263 -1.86 8.35 -15.24
N THR A 264 -3.18 8.25 -15.25
CA THR A 264 -3.97 8.26 -14.01
C THR A 264 -4.66 6.93 -13.77
N LYS A 265 -4.82 6.56 -12.50
CA LYS A 265 -5.36 5.28 -12.07
C LYS A 265 -6.32 5.44 -10.88
N SER A 266 -7.38 4.63 -10.89
CA SER A 266 -8.29 4.54 -9.75
C SER A 266 -8.69 3.09 -9.44
N SER A 267 -9.35 2.89 -8.31
CA SER A 267 -9.79 1.57 -7.85
C SER A 267 -11.18 1.63 -7.23
N ILE A 268 -11.96 0.57 -7.48
CA ILE A 268 -13.28 0.35 -6.87
C ILE A 268 -13.28 -1.01 -6.17
N MET A 269 -13.73 -1.03 -4.93
CA MET A 269 -14.04 -2.25 -4.20
C MET A 269 -15.50 -2.63 -4.43
N LEU A 270 -15.75 -3.91 -4.72
CA LEU A 270 -17.09 -4.46 -4.92
C LEU A 270 -17.50 -5.37 -3.75
N GLY A 271 -18.81 -5.48 -3.53
CA GLY A 271 -19.40 -6.29 -2.47
C GLY A 271 -19.71 -5.53 -1.19
N LEU A 272 -19.84 -4.20 -1.27
CA LEU A 272 -20.22 -3.31 -0.17
C LEU A 272 -21.73 -2.95 -0.19
N GLY A 273 -22.47 -3.34 -1.26
CA GLY A 273 -23.90 -3.10 -1.45
C GLY A 273 -24.22 -2.11 -2.56
N GLU A 274 -23.24 -1.81 -3.42
CA GLU A 274 -23.42 -1.07 -4.67
C GLU A 274 -24.30 -1.83 -5.65
N THR A 275 -25.04 -1.10 -6.47
CA THR A 275 -25.76 -1.65 -7.62
C THR A 275 -24.91 -1.62 -8.88
N ASP A 276 -25.24 -2.47 -9.86
CA ASP A 276 -24.56 -2.49 -11.15
C ASP A 276 -24.62 -1.13 -11.86
N GLU A 277 -25.73 -0.44 -11.75
CA GLU A 277 -25.93 0.87 -12.36
C GLU A 277 -25.01 1.94 -11.75
N GLU A 278 -24.83 1.91 -10.43
CA GLU A 278 -23.92 2.81 -9.73
C GLU A 278 -22.46 2.53 -10.09
N VAL A 279 -22.09 1.26 -10.26
CA VAL A 279 -20.75 0.90 -10.74
C VAL A 279 -20.53 1.39 -12.17
N ARG A 280 -21.50 1.20 -13.09
CA ARG A 280 -21.43 1.74 -14.46
C ARG A 280 -21.25 3.23 -14.46
N GLN A 281 -22.07 3.95 -13.70
CA GLN A 281 -22.00 5.41 -13.61
C GLN A 281 -20.64 5.86 -13.09
N THR A 282 -20.11 5.21 -12.03
CA THR A 282 -18.79 5.52 -11.48
C THR A 282 -17.66 5.29 -12.50
N MET A 283 -17.75 4.21 -13.29
CA MET A 283 -16.80 3.96 -14.38
C MET A 283 -16.89 5.04 -15.48
N MET A 284 -18.08 5.44 -15.86
CA MET A 284 -18.28 6.52 -16.83
C MET A 284 -17.75 7.86 -16.31
N ASP A 285 -18.01 8.21 -15.04
CA ASP A 285 -17.52 9.42 -14.42
C ASP A 285 -15.97 9.46 -14.41
N LEU A 286 -15.31 8.35 -14.06
CA LEU A 286 -13.85 8.23 -14.11
C LEU A 286 -13.31 8.39 -15.54
N ARG A 287 -13.99 7.82 -16.54
CA ARG A 287 -13.58 7.99 -17.94
C ARG A 287 -13.77 9.42 -18.44
N ALA A 288 -14.83 10.09 -18.03
CA ALA A 288 -15.12 11.48 -18.42
C ALA A 288 -13.98 12.44 -18.02
N ILE A 289 -13.35 12.20 -16.86
CA ILE A 289 -12.17 12.98 -16.39
C ILE A 289 -10.83 12.41 -16.89
N GLY A 290 -10.83 11.42 -17.80
CA GLY A 290 -9.64 10.93 -18.45
C GLY A 290 -8.81 9.89 -17.68
N VAL A 291 -9.37 9.19 -16.68
CA VAL A 291 -8.67 8.12 -15.99
C VAL A 291 -8.32 6.98 -16.95
N ASP A 292 -7.06 6.56 -16.98
CA ASP A 292 -6.53 5.57 -17.93
C ASP A 292 -6.68 4.15 -17.43
N ILE A 293 -6.43 3.92 -16.13
CA ILE A 293 -6.35 2.59 -15.53
C ILE A 293 -7.39 2.44 -14.43
N LEU A 294 -8.14 1.34 -14.47
CA LEU A 294 -9.09 1.01 -13.42
C LEU A 294 -8.81 -0.36 -12.84
N THR A 295 -8.87 -0.49 -11.52
CA THR A 295 -8.86 -1.79 -10.85
C THR A 295 -10.18 -2.03 -10.12
N LEU A 296 -10.72 -3.25 -10.24
CA LEU A 296 -11.91 -3.68 -9.51
C LEU A 296 -11.57 -4.96 -8.72
N GLY A 297 -11.81 -4.92 -7.41
CA GLY A 297 -11.51 -6.03 -6.53
C GLY A 297 -12.59 -6.26 -5.47
N GLN A 298 -12.67 -7.48 -4.95
CA GLN A 298 -13.60 -7.79 -3.87
C GLN A 298 -13.21 -7.08 -2.58
N TYR A 299 -14.13 -6.40 -1.93
CA TYR A 299 -13.97 -5.99 -0.54
C TYR A 299 -13.84 -7.24 0.35
N LEU A 300 -12.78 -7.29 1.14
CA LEU A 300 -12.58 -8.32 2.15
C LEU A 300 -12.50 -7.67 3.52
N GLN A 301 -13.41 -8.04 4.41
CA GLN A 301 -13.49 -7.49 5.76
C GLN A 301 -12.23 -7.84 6.56
N PRO A 302 -11.42 -6.87 7.00
CA PRO A 302 -10.20 -7.16 7.76
C PRO A 302 -10.51 -7.76 9.14
N THR A 303 -11.43 -7.15 9.88
CA THR A 303 -11.90 -7.63 11.19
C THR A 303 -13.40 -7.41 11.33
N GLU A 304 -14.03 -8.04 12.33
CA GLU A 304 -15.46 -7.88 12.62
C GLU A 304 -15.89 -6.44 12.96
N ARG A 305 -14.93 -5.53 13.21
CA ARG A 305 -15.18 -4.11 13.45
C ARG A 305 -15.30 -3.28 12.19
N HIS A 306 -14.88 -3.83 11.05
CA HIS A 306 -14.97 -3.19 9.74
C HIS A 306 -16.33 -3.49 9.09
N LEU A 307 -16.58 -2.86 7.94
CA LEU A 307 -17.83 -3.05 7.20
C LEU A 307 -18.07 -4.52 6.88
N THR A 308 -19.31 -4.95 7.01
CA THR A 308 -19.75 -6.30 6.62
C THR A 308 -19.68 -6.44 5.11
N VAL A 309 -19.16 -7.57 4.63
CA VAL A 309 -19.28 -7.95 3.22
C VAL A 309 -20.75 -8.22 2.92
N ARG A 310 -21.33 -7.49 1.96
CA ARG A 310 -22.72 -7.66 1.54
C ARG A 310 -22.87 -8.76 0.52
N GLU A 311 -21.89 -8.90 -0.36
CA GLU A 311 -21.87 -9.89 -1.42
C GLU A 311 -20.43 -10.31 -1.74
N TYR A 312 -20.24 -11.58 -2.02
CA TYR A 312 -19.03 -12.06 -2.68
C TYR A 312 -19.29 -12.16 -4.18
N VAL A 313 -18.81 -11.15 -4.90
CA VAL A 313 -18.96 -11.01 -6.35
C VAL A 313 -18.26 -12.17 -7.06
N THR A 314 -18.93 -12.78 -8.04
CA THR A 314 -18.39 -13.95 -8.73
C THR A 314 -17.27 -13.57 -9.72
N PRO A 315 -16.35 -14.52 -10.05
CA PRO A 315 -15.34 -14.30 -11.07
C PRO A 315 -15.91 -13.87 -12.43
N GLU A 316 -17.06 -14.41 -12.82
CA GLU A 316 -17.75 -14.09 -14.07
C GLU A 316 -18.23 -12.63 -14.07
N LYS A 317 -18.71 -12.15 -12.92
CA LYS A 317 -19.12 -10.75 -12.77
C LYS A 317 -17.91 -9.79 -12.83
N PHE A 318 -16.76 -10.20 -12.28
CA PHE A 318 -15.52 -9.44 -12.44
C PHE A 318 -15.07 -9.40 -13.92
N GLN A 319 -15.21 -10.52 -14.64
CA GLN A 319 -14.92 -10.55 -16.07
C GLN A 319 -15.83 -9.62 -16.86
N PHE A 320 -17.13 -9.62 -16.55
CA PHE A 320 -18.08 -8.66 -17.12
C PHE A 320 -17.65 -7.20 -16.90
N TRP A 321 -17.23 -6.84 -15.68
CA TRP A 321 -16.75 -5.48 -15.39
C TRP A 321 -15.46 -5.14 -16.14
N LYS A 322 -14.57 -6.10 -16.35
CA LYS A 322 -13.40 -5.91 -17.19
C LYS A 322 -13.78 -5.53 -18.62
N GLU A 323 -14.61 -6.35 -19.23
CA GLU A 323 -15.07 -6.14 -20.62
C GLU A 323 -15.83 -4.82 -20.77
N TYR A 324 -16.70 -4.50 -19.82
CA TYR A 324 -17.39 -3.21 -19.79
C TYR A 324 -16.39 -2.04 -19.70
N GLY A 325 -15.42 -2.08 -18.80
CA GLY A 325 -14.42 -1.04 -18.66
C GLY A 325 -13.58 -0.85 -19.93
N GLU A 326 -13.19 -1.94 -20.57
CA GLU A 326 -12.49 -1.89 -21.87
C GLU A 326 -13.39 -1.25 -22.94
N SER A 327 -14.68 -1.58 -22.96
CA SER A 327 -15.65 -1.04 -23.94
C SER A 327 -15.91 0.46 -23.77
N VAL A 328 -15.85 1.00 -22.56
CA VAL A 328 -16.00 2.44 -22.29
C VAL A 328 -14.70 3.23 -22.44
N GLY A 329 -13.60 2.54 -22.77
CA GLY A 329 -12.35 3.16 -23.22
C GLY A 329 -11.29 3.36 -22.14
N PHE A 330 -11.30 2.60 -21.03
CA PHE A 330 -10.12 2.52 -20.17
C PHE A 330 -8.97 1.86 -20.93
N ARG A 331 -7.77 2.38 -20.79
CA ARG A 331 -6.58 1.84 -21.46
C ARG A 331 -6.15 0.49 -20.87
N TYR A 332 -6.44 0.27 -19.59
CA TYR A 332 -6.24 -1.00 -18.90
C TYR A 332 -7.26 -1.17 -17.76
N VAL A 333 -7.81 -2.37 -17.67
CA VAL A 333 -8.72 -2.77 -16.58
C VAL A 333 -8.23 -4.06 -15.96
N ALA A 334 -7.86 -4.00 -14.67
CA ALA A 334 -7.63 -5.20 -13.87
C ALA A 334 -8.87 -5.44 -13.01
N SER A 335 -9.55 -6.57 -13.23
CA SER A 335 -10.77 -6.90 -12.51
C SER A 335 -10.74 -8.37 -12.08
N GLY A 336 -10.99 -8.61 -10.79
CA GLY A 336 -10.99 -9.97 -10.25
C GLY A 336 -11.14 -10.01 -8.74
N PRO A 337 -11.55 -11.15 -8.18
CA PRO A 337 -11.83 -11.30 -6.75
C PRO A 337 -10.66 -10.93 -5.83
N LEU A 338 -9.44 -11.13 -6.29
CA LEU A 338 -8.22 -10.87 -5.52
C LEU A 338 -7.44 -9.64 -6.00
N VAL A 339 -7.97 -8.91 -7.00
CA VAL A 339 -7.36 -7.66 -7.47
C VAL A 339 -7.37 -6.62 -6.36
N ARG A 340 -6.28 -5.86 -6.26
CA ARG A 340 -6.07 -4.71 -5.37
C ARG A 340 -5.57 -3.53 -6.20
N SER A 341 -5.62 -2.33 -5.65
CA SER A 341 -5.17 -1.12 -6.36
C SER A 341 -3.74 -1.23 -6.89
N SER A 342 -2.85 -1.90 -6.17
CA SER A 342 -1.46 -2.15 -6.58
C SER A 342 -1.20 -3.57 -7.11
N TYR A 343 -2.26 -4.38 -7.33
CA TYR A 343 -2.09 -5.75 -7.79
C TYR A 343 -1.48 -5.79 -9.18
N ARG A 344 -0.35 -6.51 -9.30
CA ARG A 344 0.42 -6.65 -10.55
C ARG A 344 0.70 -5.32 -11.27
N ALA A 345 0.87 -4.22 -10.50
CA ALA A 345 1.11 -2.90 -11.05
C ALA A 345 2.35 -2.84 -11.97
N GLY A 346 3.35 -3.70 -11.71
CA GLY A 346 4.56 -3.83 -12.52
C GLY A 346 4.43 -4.75 -13.74
N GLU A 347 3.24 -5.25 -14.10
CA GLU A 347 3.09 -6.09 -15.29
C GLU A 347 3.54 -5.39 -16.56
N LEU A 348 4.07 -6.17 -17.50
CA LEU A 348 4.61 -5.69 -18.78
C LEU A 348 3.68 -4.72 -19.52
N PHE A 349 2.36 -4.89 -19.37
CA PHE A 349 1.39 -4.03 -20.02
C PHE A 349 1.44 -2.60 -19.46
N VAL A 350 1.43 -2.42 -18.14
CA VAL A 350 1.51 -1.09 -17.50
C VAL A 350 2.87 -0.44 -17.79
N GLN A 351 3.95 -1.21 -17.76
CA GLN A 351 5.28 -0.72 -18.14
C GLN A 351 5.30 -0.25 -19.59
N ASN A 352 4.74 -1.01 -20.53
CA ASN A 352 4.67 -0.64 -21.94
C ASN A 352 3.79 0.59 -22.16
N LEU A 353 2.67 0.69 -21.45
CA LEU A 353 1.79 1.84 -21.50
C LEU A 353 2.52 3.13 -21.08
N VAL A 354 3.26 3.09 -19.99
CA VAL A 354 4.04 4.22 -19.48
C VAL A 354 5.20 4.56 -20.41
N ARG A 355 5.93 3.57 -20.94
CA ARG A 355 7.03 3.78 -21.89
C ARG A 355 6.55 4.40 -23.20
N ASN A 356 5.46 3.90 -23.77
CA ASN A 356 4.90 4.43 -25.01
C ASN A 356 4.39 5.86 -24.85
N SER A 357 3.82 6.23 -23.70
CA SER A 357 3.42 7.61 -23.40
C SER A 357 4.61 8.58 -23.42
N LYS A 358 5.76 8.16 -22.88
CA LYS A 358 7.00 8.97 -22.88
C LYS A 358 7.59 9.16 -24.28
N THR A 359 7.49 8.16 -25.15
CA THR A 359 8.01 8.23 -26.52
C THR A 359 7.21 9.22 -27.37
N VAL A 360 5.90 9.30 -27.19
CA VAL A 360 5.03 10.25 -27.92
C VAL A 360 5.30 11.69 -27.47
N SER A 361 5.52 11.93 -26.17
CA SER A 361 5.82 13.29 -25.65
C SER A 361 7.24 13.78 -25.97
N SER A 362 8.17 12.89 -26.34
CA SER A 362 9.54 13.26 -26.72
C SER A 362 9.69 13.51 -28.24
N SER A 363 8.66 13.25 -29.05
CA SER A 363 8.63 13.43 -30.51
C SER A 363 7.77 14.62 -30.94
N SER A 364 7.21 15.35 -30.00
CA SER A 364 6.49 16.62 -30.21
C SER A 364 7.32 17.81 -29.73
#